data_c58300b8b9bc39fc5ff50d85ea55325d
#
_entry.id   c58300b8b9bc39fc5ff50d85ea55325d
#
_cell.length_a   1.000
_cell.length_b   1.000
_cell.length_c   1.000
_cell.angle_alpha   90.00
_cell.angle_beta   90.00
_cell.angle_gamma   90.00
#
_symmetry.space_group_name_H-M   'P 1'
#
loop_
_entity.id
_entity.type
_entity.pdbx_description
1 polymer ?
#
loop_
_entity_poly.entity_id
_entity_poly.type
_entity_poly.pdbx_seq_one_letter_code
_entity_poly.pdbx_strand_id
1 'polypeptide(L)'
;MWVRSLETRFGSIVGASGCFYAIRRHLHRPDFPADLSRDFASCIIARRQGYRAVSVDDAVCYVPRAGSLDREYRRKVRTMARGLSTLWHERELLNPFRFGRFAWMLASHKLVRWLVWLTWPAAVVGLGLLAWADPRFWPLPAAAGVAIAVGWVGWWWSRRGSAPRLLALPGYALAGAVAGFAAWMRALGGAPLAVWEPTRR
;
A
#
# COMPACT_ATOMS: atom_id res chain seq x y z
N MET A 1 -9.39 11.73 -2.94
CA MET A 1 -10.82 11.59 -2.56
C MET A 1 -11.65 10.88 -3.65
N TRP A 2 -11.46 11.18 -4.93
CA TRP A 2 -12.26 10.66 -6.06
C TRP A 2 -12.49 9.13 -6.05
N VAL A 3 -11.45 8.31 -5.85
CA VAL A 3 -11.60 6.83 -5.80
C VAL A 3 -12.55 6.39 -4.67
N ARG A 4 -12.44 7.00 -3.49
CA ARG A 4 -13.34 6.67 -2.36
C ARG A 4 -14.78 7.09 -2.58
N SER A 5 -14.99 8.23 -3.26
CA SER A 5 -16.33 8.65 -3.70
C SER A 5 -16.95 7.62 -4.64
N LEU A 6 -16.17 7.11 -5.61
CA LEU A 6 -16.62 6.05 -6.50
C LEU A 6 -16.92 4.76 -5.73
N GLU A 7 -16.03 4.30 -4.86
CA GLU A 7 -16.26 3.12 -4.02
C GLU A 7 -17.57 3.27 -3.21
N THR A 8 -17.81 4.45 -2.64
CA THR A 8 -19.04 4.75 -1.90
C THR A 8 -20.28 4.63 -2.79
N ARG A 9 -20.23 5.14 -4.02
CA ARG A 9 -21.35 5.07 -4.98
C ARG A 9 -21.61 3.63 -5.44
N PHE A 10 -20.56 2.84 -5.68
CA PHE A 10 -20.68 1.46 -6.14
C PHE A 10 -20.97 0.43 -5.04
N GLY A 11 -20.93 0.84 -3.78
CA GLY A 11 -21.30 -0.07 -2.69
C GLY A 11 -20.67 0.25 -1.35
N SER A 12 -19.38 0.11 -1.19
CA SER A 12 -18.70 0.29 0.09
C SER A 12 -17.23 0.61 -0.15
N ILE A 13 -16.63 1.50 0.64
CA ILE A 13 -15.18 1.68 0.59
C ILE A 13 -14.47 0.43 1.07
N VAL A 14 -13.33 0.11 0.46
CA VAL A 14 -12.53 -1.07 0.79
C VAL A 14 -11.55 -0.86 1.96
N GLY A 15 -11.52 0.34 2.53
CA GLY A 15 -10.69 0.63 3.71
C GLY A 15 -10.87 2.07 4.19
N ALA A 16 -11.05 2.22 5.49
CA ALA A 16 -11.17 3.52 6.14
C ALA A 16 -9.83 4.26 6.20
N SER A 17 -9.87 5.52 6.62
CA SER A 17 -8.68 6.28 6.97
C SER A 17 -8.26 5.93 8.40
N GLY A 18 -7.01 5.49 8.57
CA GLY A 18 -6.47 5.23 9.92
C GLY A 18 -6.37 6.48 10.80
N CYS A 19 -6.55 7.68 10.22
CA CYS A 19 -6.47 8.94 10.94
C CYS A 19 -7.80 9.32 11.60
N PHE A 20 -8.92 9.02 10.91
CA PHE A 20 -10.26 9.35 11.39
C PHE A 20 -11.30 8.47 10.72
N TYR A 21 -12.05 7.70 11.50
CA TYR A 21 -13.22 6.95 11.06
C TYR A 21 -14.14 6.67 12.26
N ALA A 22 -15.41 6.47 11.98
CA ALA A 22 -16.40 6.05 12.95
C ALA A 22 -16.97 4.69 12.55
N ILE A 23 -17.29 3.86 13.53
CA ILE A 23 -17.91 2.54 13.34
C ILE A 23 -19.05 2.36 14.35
N ARG A 24 -20.10 1.67 13.95
CA ARG A 24 -21.18 1.31 14.88
C ARG A 24 -20.65 0.40 15.99
N ARG A 25 -21.06 0.64 17.23
CA ARG A 25 -20.55 -0.08 18.41
C ARG A 25 -20.66 -1.61 18.29
N HIS A 26 -21.75 -2.12 17.76
CA HIS A 26 -21.96 -3.57 17.59
C HIS A 26 -21.07 -4.21 16.50
N LEU A 27 -20.48 -3.40 15.59
CA LEU A 27 -19.52 -3.85 14.60
C LEU A 27 -18.07 -3.79 15.12
N HIS A 28 -17.85 -3.07 16.21
CA HIS A 28 -16.54 -2.97 16.83
C HIS A 28 -16.20 -4.28 17.53
N ARG A 29 -15.08 -4.89 17.15
CA ARG A 29 -14.54 -6.10 17.78
C ARG A 29 -13.34 -5.73 18.63
N PRO A 30 -13.47 -5.69 19.98
CA PRO A 30 -12.35 -5.43 20.87
C PRO A 30 -11.26 -6.51 20.76
N ASP A 31 -11.68 -7.77 20.56
CA ASP A 31 -10.79 -8.95 20.45
C ASP A 31 -10.09 -9.10 19.09
N PHE A 32 -10.17 -8.07 18.25
CA PHE A 32 -9.51 -8.11 16.94
C PHE A 32 -7.99 -8.13 17.11
N PRO A 33 -7.27 -9.06 16.43
CA PRO A 33 -5.83 -9.22 16.58
C PRO A 33 -5.08 -7.90 16.42
N ALA A 34 -4.14 -7.63 17.33
CA ALA A 34 -3.42 -6.34 17.37
C ALA A 34 -2.47 -6.12 16.20
N ASP A 35 -2.04 -7.20 15.55
CA ASP A 35 -1.18 -7.23 14.37
C ASP A 35 -1.90 -6.88 13.07
N LEU A 36 -3.22 -6.91 13.06
CA LEU A 36 -4.04 -6.56 11.89
C LEU A 36 -4.35 -5.05 11.83
N SER A 37 -4.73 -4.58 10.65
CA SER A 37 -5.07 -3.18 10.38
C SER A 37 -6.53 -2.91 10.74
N ARG A 38 -6.79 -2.28 11.88
CA ARG A 38 -8.16 -2.05 12.38
C ARG A 38 -9.01 -1.17 11.47
N ASP A 39 -8.43 -0.14 10.88
CA ASP A 39 -9.11 0.76 9.95
C ASP A 39 -9.54 0.04 8.66
N PHE A 40 -8.67 -0.83 8.16
CA PHE A 40 -8.98 -1.68 7.00
C PHE A 40 -10.01 -2.76 7.38
N ALA A 41 -9.80 -3.47 8.47
CA ALA A 41 -10.69 -4.53 8.93
C ALA A 41 -12.10 -4.04 9.24
N SER A 42 -12.26 -2.84 9.80
CA SER A 42 -13.57 -2.26 10.11
C SER A 42 -14.49 -2.17 8.89
N CYS A 43 -13.95 -1.78 7.73
CA CYS A 43 -14.72 -1.75 6.48
C CYS A 43 -15.11 -3.15 6.00
N ILE A 44 -14.20 -4.10 6.14
CA ILE A 44 -14.39 -5.50 5.74
C ILE A 44 -15.45 -6.17 6.63
N ILE A 45 -15.35 -6.01 7.95
CA ILE A 45 -16.31 -6.54 8.93
C ILE A 45 -17.69 -5.97 8.67
N ALA A 46 -17.80 -4.65 8.44
CA ALA A 46 -19.07 -4.02 8.09
C ALA A 46 -19.66 -4.67 6.84
N ARG A 47 -18.87 -4.89 5.80
CA ARG A 47 -19.34 -5.53 4.55
C ARG A 47 -19.78 -6.98 4.76
N ARG A 48 -19.04 -7.74 5.56
CA ARG A 48 -19.36 -9.14 5.89
C ARG A 48 -20.70 -9.27 6.62
N GLN A 49 -21.06 -8.27 7.42
CA GLN A 49 -22.32 -8.21 8.16
C GLN A 49 -23.46 -7.50 7.38
N GLY A 50 -23.30 -7.27 6.08
CA GLY A 50 -24.30 -6.66 5.22
C GLY A 50 -24.36 -5.14 5.28
N TYR A 51 -23.52 -4.47 6.08
CA TYR A 51 -23.44 -3.01 6.15
C TYR A 51 -22.53 -2.42 5.07
N ARG A 52 -22.67 -1.12 4.87
CA ARG A 52 -21.83 -0.34 3.94
C ARG A 52 -20.91 0.59 4.73
N ALA A 53 -19.64 0.62 4.37
CA ALA A 53 -18.74 1.68 4.79
C ALA A 53 -18.72 2.77 3.70
N VAL A 54 -18.86 4.01 4.09
CA VAL A 54 -18.96 5.16 3.16
C VAL A 54 -17.91 6.22 3.51
N SER A 55 -17.45 6.95 2.50
CA SER A 55 -16.61 8.13 2.71
C SER A 55 -17.49 9.36 2.84
N VAL A 56 -17.23 10.18 3.84
CA VAL A 56 -17.88 11.47 4.06
C VAL A 56 -16.88 12.56 3.72
N ASP A 57 -17.16 13.33 2.68
CA ASP A 57 -16.20 14.30 2.11
C ASP A 57 -16.00 15.51 3.03
N ASP A 58 -17.01 15.87 3.85
CA ASP A 58 -16.96 16.98 4.81
C ASP A 58 -16.18 16.62 6.09
N ALA A 59 -15.90 15.33 6.33
CA ALA A 59 -15.12 14.89 7.48
C ALA A 59 -13.62 14.98 7.18
N VAL A 60 -13.00 16.13 7.44
CA VAL A 60 -11.61 16.42 7.15
C VAL A 60 -10.74 16.23 8.39
N CYS A 61 -9.65 15.46 8.25
CA CYS A 61 -8.63 15.28 9.27
C CYS A 61 -7.27 15.78 8.76
N TYR A 62 -6.68 16.72 9.46
CA TYR A 62 -5.34 17.24 9.16
C TYR A 62 -4.27 16.41 9.86
N VAL A 63 -3.36 15.84 9.09
CA VAL A 63 -2.29 14.97 9.59
C VAL A 63 -0.94 15.55 9.21
N PRO A 64 0.00 15.70 10.16
CA PRO A 64 1.35 16.14 9.85
C PRO A 64 2.03 15.16 8.87
N ARG A 65 2.79 15.69 7.93
CA ARG A 65 3.61 14.86 7.04
C ARG A 65 4.77 14.22 7.81
N ALA A 66 5.15 13.02 7.38
CA ALA A 66 6.37 12.38 7.87
C ALA A 66 7.59 13.26 7.54
N GLY A 67 8.38 13.59 8.55
CA GLY A 67 9.51 14.53 8.42
C GLY A 67 10.72 13.98 7.65
N SER A 68 10.72 12.66 7.27
CA SER A 68 11.82 12.05 6.51
C SER A 68 11.34 10.87 5.67
N LEU A 69 12.04 10.61 4.55
CA LEU A 69 11.77 9.48 3.67
C LEU A 69 11.91 8.14 4.40
N ASP A 70 12.83 8.04 5.34
CA ASP A 70 13.07 6.81 6.10
C ASP A 70 11.90 6.49 7.06
N ARG A 71 11.31 7.51 7.71
CA ARG A 71 10.07 7.34 8.49
C ARG A 71 8.91 6.92 7.61
N GLU A 72 8.80 7.53 6.44
CA GLU A 72 7.76 7.19 5.47
C GLU A 72 7.91 5.75 4.94
N TYR A 73 9.13 5.31 4.65
CA TYR A 73 9.46 3.95 4.27
C TYR A 73 9.02 2.95 5.36
N ARG A 74 9.45 3.15 6.61
CA ARG A 74 9.05 2.28 7.74
C ARG A 74 7.53 2.26 7.94
N ARG A 75 6.90 3.41 7.82
CA ARG A 75 5.43 3.53 7.87
C ARG A 75 4.76 2.72 6.77
N LYS A 76 5.24 2.83 5.52
CA LYS A 76 4.70 2.08 4.38
C LYS A 76 4.85 0.57 4.56
N VAL A 77 6.05 0.09 4.93
CA VAL A 77 6.29 -1.34 5.18
C VAL A 77 5.30 -1.86 6.21
N ARG A 78 5.20 -1.20 7.36
CA ARG A 78 4.28 -1.60 8.44
C ARG A 78 2.82 -1.61 7.98
N THR A 79 2.38 -0.53 7.33
CA THR A 79 0.98 -0.39 6.89
C THR A 79 0.62 -1.44 5.83
N MET A 80 1.51 -1.69 4.87
CA MET A 80 1.29 -2.70 3.84
C MET A 80 1.32 -4.11 4.42
N ALA A 81 2.28 -4.44 5.28
CA ALA A 81 2.38 -5.76 5.90
C ALA A 81 1.13 -6.08 6.75
N ARG A 82 0.69 -5.14 7.61
CA ARG A 82 -0.56 -5.30 8.37
C ARG A 82 -1.79 -5.40 7.46
N GLY A 83 -1.81 -4.63 6.38
CA GLY A 83 -2.87 -4.72 5.38
C GLY A 83 -2.91 -6.09 4.70
N LEU A 84 -1.77 -6.65 4.32
CA LEU A 84 -1.66 -7.99 3.74
C LEU A 84 -2.12 -9.06 4.72
N SER A 85 -1.67 -9.02 5.98
CA SER A 85 -2.13 -9.94 7.02
C SER A 85 -3.63 -9.86 7.24
N THR A 86 -4.20 -8.64 7.25
CA THR A 86 -5.65 -8.44 7.35
C THR A 86 -6.40 -9.03 6.14
N LEU A 87 -5.88 -8.80 4.93
CA LEU A 87 -6.48 -9.34 3.71
C LEU A 87 -6.42 -10.88 3.69
N TRP A 88 -5.32 -11.46 4.18
CA TRP A 88 -5.16 -12.91 4.29
C TRP A 88 -6.12 -13.51 5.33
N HIS A 89 -6.28 -12.84 6.47
CA HIS A 89 -7.24 -13.24 7.51
C HIS A 89 -8.69 -13.22 6.99
N GLU A 90 -9.02 -12.23 6.18
CA GLU A 90 -10.37 -12.02 5.62
C GLU A 90 -10.46 -12.40 4.12
N ARG A 91 -9.64 -13.35 3.66
CA ARG A 91 -9.50 -13.72 2.23
C ARG A 91 -10.79 -14.15 1.56
N GLU A 92 -11.78 -14.63 2.32
CA GLU A 92 -13.11 -14.98 1.81
C GLU A 92 -13.76 -13.84 1.02
N LEU A 93 -13.47 -12.57 1.40
CA LEU A 93 -14.04 -11.40 0.74
C LEU A 93 -13.48 -11.16 -0.67
N LEU A 94 -12.40 -11.86 -1.05
CA LEU A 94 -11.90 -11.87 -2.43
C LEU A 94 -12.70 -12.78 -3.34
N ASN A 95 -13.67 -13.55 -2.83
CA ASN A 95 -14.52 -14.41 -3.64
C ASN A 95 -15.58 -13.57 -4.39
N PRO A 96 -15.46 -13.43 -5.74
CA PRO A 96 -16.38 -12.60 -6.52
C PRO A 96 -17.80 -13.19 -6.61
N PHE A 97 -17.93 -14.51 -6.45
CA PHE A 97 -19.25 -15.17 -6.48
C PHE A 97 -20.07 -14.86 -5.22
N ARG A 98 -19.41 -14.63 -4.09
CA ARG A 98 -20.08 -14.29 -2.82
C ARG A 98 -20.21 -12.79 -2.59
N PHE A 99 -19.22 -12.01 -2.95
CA PHE A 99 -19.14 -10.58 -2.64
C PHE A 99 -19.19 -9.67 -3.87
N GLY A 100 -19.28 -10.23 -5.07
CA GLY A 100 -19.51 -9.52 -6.32
C GLY A 100 -18.50 -8.38 -6.56
N ARG A 101 -19.03 -7.19 -6.86
CA ARG A 101 -18.21 -6.00 -7.15
C ARG A 101 -17.27 -5.59 -6.00
N PHE A 102 -17.65 -5.90 -4.75
CA PHE A 102 -16.80 -5.57 -3.61
C PHE A 102 -15.49 -6.38 -3.62
N ALA A 103 -15.56 -7.68 -3.96
CA ALA A 103 -14.37 -8.51 -4.10
C ALA A 103 -13.42 -7.97 -5.18
N TRP A 104 -13.99 -7.53 -6.31
CA TRP A 104 -13.21 -6.89 -7.38
C TRP A 104 -12.53 -5.59 -6.93
N MET A 105 -13.28 -4.70 -6.25
CA MET A 105 -12.71 -3.47 -5.71
C MET A 105 -11.62 -3.74 -4.66
N LEU A 106 -11.83 -4.74 -3.80
CA LEU A 106 -10.86 -5.16 -2.80
C LEU A 106 -9.57 -5.69 -3.46
N ALA A 107 -9.71 -6.56 -4.46
CA ALA A 107 -8.57 -7.09 -5.20
C ALA A 107 -7.80 -5.98 -5.94
N SER A 108 -8.48 -5.14 -6.72
CA SER A 108 -7.85 -4.09 -7.52
C SER A 108 -7.24 -2.96 -6.68
N HIS A 109 -7.97 -2.46 -5.69
CA HIS A 109 -7.53 -1.29 -4.91
C HIS A 109 -6.58 -1.63 -3.75
N LYS A 110 -6.52 -2.88 -3.33
CA LYS A 110 -5.62 -3.32 -2.25
C LYS A 110 -4.58 -4.31 -2.75
N LEU A 111 -4.99 -5.52 -3.17
CA LEU A 111 -4.06 -6.58 -3.53
C LEU A 111 -3.16 -6.18 -4.71
N VAL A 112 -3.73 -5.79 -5.86
CA VAL A 112 -2.96 -5.39 -7.04
C VAL A 112 -2.03 -4.21 -6.73
N ARG A 113 -2.50 -3.22 -5.98
CA ARG A 113 -1.67 -2.09 -5.56
C ARG A 113 -0.46 -2.52 -4.71
N TRP A 114 -0.61 -3.56 -3.88
CA TRP A 114 0.50 -4.08 -3.08
C TRP A 114 1.43 -5.01 -3.87
N LEU A 115 1.04 -5.43 -5.07
CA LEU A 115 1.86 -6.20 -6.01
C LEU A 115 2.62 -5.32 -7.01
N VAL A 116 2.41 -4.00 -7.00
CA VAL A 116 3.07 -3.08 -7.96
C VAL A 116 4.60 -3.19 -7.93
N TRP A 117 5.21 -3.55 -6.80
CA TRP A 117 6.66 -3.76 -6.73
C TRP A 117 7.15 -4.86 -7.70
N LEU A 118 6.31 -5.84 -8.07
CA LEU A 118 6.64 -6.88 -9.05
C LEU A 118 6.86 -6.34 -10.47
N THR A 119 6.31 -5.17 -10.78
CA THR A 119 6.49 -4.55 -12.10
C THR A 119 7.95 -4.17 -12.35
N TRP A 120 8.72 -3.89 -11.30
CA TRP A 120 10.13 -3.52 -11.41
C TRP A 120 11.02 -4.69 -11.89
N PRO A 121 11.06 -5.84 -11.20
CA PRO A 121 11.82 -6.99 -11.68
C PRO A 121 11.29 -7.49 -13.03
N ALA A 122 9.98 -7.49 -13.26
CA ALA A 122 9.39 -7.86 -14.52
C ALA A 122 9.87 -6.94 -15.67
N ALA A 123 9.91 -5.62 -15.43
CA ALA A 123 10.43 -4.67 -16.41
C ALA A 123 11.92 -4.89 -16.70
N VAL A 124 12.73 -5.10 -15.64
CA VAL A 124 14.19 -5.38 -15.83
C VAL A 124 14.40 -6.65 -16.64
N VAL A 125 13.70 -7.72 -16.31
CA VAL A 125 13.78 -8.99 -17.05
C VAL A 125 13.29 -8.80 -18.49
N GLY A 126 12.14 -8.17 -18.69
CA GLY A 126 11.57 -7.94 -20.03
C GLY A 126 12.48 -7.09 -20.93
N LEU A 127 13.05 -6.02 -20.38
CA LEU A 127 14.01 -5.17 -21.12
C LEU A 127 15.30 -5.91 -21.42
N GLY A 128 15.77 -6.75 -20.50
CA GLY A 128 16.93 -7.61 -20.72
C GLY A 128 16.72 -8.62 -21.83
N LEU A 129 15.57 -9.31 -21.85
CA LEU A 129 15.20 -10.24 -22.91
C LEU A 129 15.06 -9.54 -24.26
N LEU A 130 14.47 -8.34 -24.29
CA LEU A 130 14.33 -7.55 -25.49
C LEU A 130 15.69 -7.16 -26.08
N ALA A 131 16.63 -6.72 -25.24
CA ALA A 131 17.97 -6.36 -25.66
C ALA A 131 18.79 -7.58 -26.08
N TRP A 132 18.51 -8.74 -25.49
CA TRP A 132 19.12 -10.03 -25.96
C TRP A 132 18.62 -10.42 -27.34
N ALA A 133 17.34 -10.25 -27.61
CA ALA A 133 16.72 -10.60 -28.89
C ALA A 133 17.19 -9.67 -30.04
N ASP A 134 17.33 -8.39 -29.77
CA ASP A 134 17.85 -7.39 -30.72
C ASP A 134 18.71 -6.34 -30.00
N PRO A 135 20.03 -6.29 -30.34
CA PRO A 135 20.97 -5.32 -29.75
C PRO A 135 20.59 -3.85 -29.89
N ARG A 136 19.69 -3.49 -30.82
CA ARG A 136 19.21 -2.11 -30.97
C ARG A 136 18.46 -1.60 -29.72
N PHE A 137 17.91 -2.51 -28.89
CA PHE A 137 17.19 -2.17 -27.69
C PHE A 137 18.07 -2.02 -26.45
N TRP A 138 19.39 -2.22 -26.52
CA TRP A 138 20.31 -2.02 -25.38
C TRP A 138 20.18 -0.66 -24.66
N PRO A 139 19.87 0.46 -25.35
CA PRO A 139 19.67 1.72 -24.64
C PRO A 139 18.54 1.70 -23.61
N LEU A 140 17.54 0.83 -23.75
CA LEU A 140 16.39 0.76 -22.83
C LEU A 140 16.79 0.19 -21.46
N PRO A 141 17.41 -1.02 -21.35
CA PRO A 141 17.87 -1.51 -20.04
C PRO A 141 18.97 -0.62 -19.46
N ALA A 142 19.82 0.01 -20.27
CA ALA A 142 20.79 0.99 -19.78
C ALA A 142 20.10 2.20 -19.14
N ALA A 143 19.07 2.78 -19.78
CA ALA A 143 18.28 3.86 -19.24
C ALA A 143 17.54 3.45 -17.95
N ALA A 144 16.98 2.23 -17.89
CA ALA A 144 16.37 1.69 -16.69
C ALA A 144 17.39 1.55 -15.55
N GLY A 145 18.59 1.08 -15.82
CA GLY A 145 19.71 1.01 -14.87
C GLY A 145 20.07 2.39 -14.30
N VAL A 146 20.18 3.38 -15.17
CA VAL A 146 20.43 4.79 -14.76
C VAL A 146 19.29 5.30 -13.89
N ALA A 147 18.03 5.07 -14.25
CA ALA A 147 16.88 5.49 -13.47
C ALA A 147 16.87 4.85 -12.06
N ILE A 148 17.22 3.57 -11.96
CA ILE A 148 17.37 2.87 -10.67
C ILE A 148 18.51 3.48 -9.85
N ALA A 149 19.67 3.74 -10.47
CA ALA A 149 20.82 4.35 -9.80
C ALA A 149 20.49 5.76 -9.28
N VAL A 150 19.81 6.59 -10.09
CA VAL A 150 19.30 7.90 -9.66
C VAL A 150 18.33 7.76 -8.50
N GLY A 151 17.45 6.74 -8.51
CA GLY A 151 16.56 6.43 -7.41
C GLY A 151 17.31 6.08 -6.11
N TRP A 152 18.38 5.28 -6.20
CA TRP A 152 19.23 4.94 -5.06
C TRP A 152 19.96 6.17 -4.49
N VAL A 153 20.55 6.99 -5.36
CA VAL A 153 21.19 8.25 -4.96
C VAL A 153 20.18 9.18 -4.27
N GLY A 154 18.98 9.33 -4.86
CA GLY A 154 17.92 10.15 -4.29
C GLY A 154 17.46 9.65 -2.92
N TRP A 155 17.30 8.34 -2.76
CA TRP A 155 16.97 7.74 -1.46
C TRP A 155 18.08 7.95 -0.43
N TRP A 156 19.32 7.64 -0.78
CA TRP A 156 20.48 7.82 0.09
C TRP A 156 20.65 9.29 0.53
N TRP A 157 20.52 10.24 -0.41
CA TRP A 157 20.59 11.67 -0.11
C TRP A 157 19.47 12.10 0.84
N SER A 158 18.23 11.66 0.59
CA SER A 158 17.07 11.99 1.41
C SER A 158 17.18 11.46 2.86
N ARG A 159 18.07 10.51 3.13
CA ARG A 159 18.38 10.05 4.50
C ARG A 159 19.31 10.98 5.24
N ARG A 160 20.05 11.80 4.53
CA ARG A 160 21.04 12.74 5.09
C ARG A 160 20.52 14.17 5.18
N GLY A 161 19.46 14.50 4.45
CA GLY A 161 18.88 15.84 4.43
C GLY A 161 17.82 16.02 3.35
N SER A 162 17.52 17.25 2.98
CA SER A 162 16.59 17.56 1.90
C SER A 162 17.24 17.29 0.55
N ALA A 163 16.74 16.30 -0.18
CA ALA A 163 17.18 16.03 -1.55
C ALA A 163 16.52 17.01 -2.54
N PRO A 164 17.22 17.41 -3.61
CA PRO A 164 16.62 18.13 -4.74
C PRO A 164 15.42 17.35 -5.31
N ARG A 165 14.37 18.06 -5.76
CA ARG A 165 13.12 17.44 -6.24
C ARG A 165 13.35 16.40 -7.33
N LEU A 166 14.31 16.64 -8.24
CA LEU A 166 14.65 15.71 -9.33
C LEU A 166 15.18 14.38 -8.83
N LEU A 167 15.87 14.35 -7.69
CA LEU A 167 16.37 13.12 -7.06
C LEU A 167 15.37 12.55 -6.07
N ALA A 168 14.58 13.40 -5.42
CA ALA A 168 13.61 12.98 -4.44
C ALA A 168 12.51 12.09 -5.04
N LEU A 169 11.97 12.44 -6.22
CA LEU A 169 10.90 11.67 -6.87
C LEU A 169 11.31 10.22 -7.21
N PRO A 170 12.43 9.98 -7.94
CA PRO A 170 12.93 8.62 -8.17
C PRO A 170 13.24 7.88 -6.86
N GLY A 171 13.80 8.58 -5.87
CA GLY A 171 14.07 8.01 -4.55
C GLY A 171 12.79 7.55 -3.83
N TYR A 172 11.72 8.32 -3.90
CA TYR A 172 10.40 7.94 -3.36
C TYR A 172 9.79 6.73 -4.09
N ALA A 173 9.93 6.68 -5.41
CA ALA A 173 9.44 5.57 -6.22
C ALA A 173 10.15 4.27 -5.87
N LEU A 174 11.49 4.30 -5.83
CA LEU A 174 12.32 3.16 -5.45
C LEU A 174 12.04 2.70 -4.01
N ALA A 175 12.02 3.64 -3.04
CA ALA A 175 11.70 3.34 -1.65
C ALA A 175 10.29 2.72 -1.52
N GLY A 176 9.33 3.16 -2.34
CA GLY A 176 7.99 2.58 -2.40
C GLY A 176 7.98 1.14 -2.89
N ALA A 177 8.73 0.82 -3.95
CA ALA A 177 8.87 -0.54 -4.48
C ALA A 177 9.54 -1.47 -3.46
N VAL A 178 10.68 -1.03 -2.89
CA VAL A 178 11.39 -1.80 -1.85
C VAL A 178 10.52 -2.00 -0.61
N ALA A 179 9.73 -0.99 -0.22
CA ALA A 179 8.79 -1.12 0.89
C ALA A 179 7.69 -2.15 0.60
N GLY A 180 7.20 -2.21 -0.63
CA GLY A 180 6.25 -3.22 -1.08
C GLY A 180 6.83 -4.62 -0.94
N PHE A 181 8.01 -4.88 -1.49
CA PHE A 181 8.72 -6.14 -1.35
C PHE A 181 8.94 -6.52 0.13
N ALA A 182 9.50 -5.61 0.94
CA ALA A 182 9.75 -5.84 2.35
C ALA A 182 8.47 -6.14 3.14
N ALA A 183 7.35 -5.52 2.79
CA ALA A 183 6.05 -5.79 3.39
C ALA A 183 5.55 -7.20 3.09
N TRP A 184 5.73 -7.68 1.85
CA TRP A 184 5.39 -9.06 1.47
C TRP A 184 6.25 -10.07 2.21
N MET A 185 7.56 -9.86 2.28
CA MET A 185 8.47 -10.74 3.02
C MET A 185 8.09 -10.85 4.50
N ARG A 186 7.73 -9.73 5.13
CA ARG A 186 7.27 -9.73 6.52
C ARG A 186 5.92 -10.44 6.70
N ALA A 187 4.97 -10.20 5.80
CA ALA A 187 3.66 -10.83 5.88
C ALA A 187 3.73 -12.36 5.69
N LEU A 188 4.58 -12.82 4.76
CA LEU A 188 4.79 -14.24 4.49
C LEU A 188 5.63 -14.93 5.59
N GLY A 189 6.60 -14.22 6.17
CA GLY A 189 7.46 -14.73 7.24
C GLY A 189 6.79 -14.80 8.60
N GLY A 190 5.53 -14.40 8.76
CA GLY A 190 4.80 -14.45 10.04
C GLY A 190 5.44 -13.60 11.15
N ALA A 191 6.35 -12.68 10.81
CA ALA A 191 7.01 -11.85 11.80
C ALA A 191 5.99 -10.99 12.56
N PRO A 192 6.07 -10.90 13.91
CA PRO A 192 5.15 -10.09 14.69
C PRO A 192 5.25 -8.64 14.23
N LEU A 193 4.12 -8.11 13.75
CA LEU A 193 4.04 -6.72 13.32
C LEU A 193 3.94 -5.86 14.57
N ALA A 194 4.94 -5.00 14.77
CA ALA A 194 5.02 -4.12 15.92
C ALA A 194 3.68 -3.41 16.17
N VAL A 195 3.24 -3.40 17.42
CA VAL A 195 2.07 -2.64 17.87
C VAL A 195 2.25 -1.19 17.45
N TRP A 196 1.13 -0.55 17.07
CA TRP A 196 1.15 0.84 16.64
C TRP A 196 1.71 1.74 17.75
N GLU A 197 2.86 2.34 17.49
CA GLU A 197 3.39 3.40 18.32
C GLU A 197 2.90 4.75 17.80
N PRO A 198 2.28 5.60 18.66
CA PRO A 198 1.92 6.96 18.28
C PRO A 198 3.16 7.71 17.79
N THR A 199 3.02 8.45 16.71
CA THR A 199 4.09 9.37 16.29
C THR A 199 4.28 10.39 17.43
N ARG A 200 5.42 10.33 18.11
CA ARG A 200 5.76 11.34 19.12
C ARG A 200 5.72 12.71 18.44
N ARG A 201 4.89 13.57 19.01
CA ARG A 201 4.75 14.98 18.59
C ARG A 201 5.99 15.78 19.01
#